data_6a4aed94cf25bdd6f99bd58f8dd5a00d
#
_entry.id   6a4aed94cf25bdd6f99bd58f8dd5a00d
#
_cell.length_a   1.000
_cell.length_b   1.000
_cell.length_c   1.000
_cell.angle_alpha   90.00
_cell.angle_beta   90.00
_cell.angle_gamma   90.00
#
_symmetry.space_group_name_H-M   'P 1'
#
loop_
_entity.id
_entity.type
_entity.pdbx_description
1 polymer ?
#
loop_
_entity_poly.entity_id
_entity_poly.type
_entity_poly.pdbx_seq_one_letter_code
_entity_poly.pdbx_strand_id
1 'polypeptide(L)'
;MPSFERVFLLQTLPRPAAAQYRCVSVKVRLPIRAFQHATLFQSRAPPKKPAQPNKSQTHTNMSKRTSYERSELGHTTLKRAKRVDDNLPYDQVQEALGAQEEIKVVTKVAHWFRPKDLRIQDNTALYHASELAQSASKPLVCFYVNCAADESWHGTSPARVDFMCEGLRIMQKELKELNIPLVFLECEDRKKIVQTAVDWMKKWEISHVFGNLEYEIDEMRRDLKLCQTAGDGIQVSLYHDQTVVEPGTMLTGAGTPMKVFTPFFKAWLERLKDEPELLDTNPPPTANPPSAKKELKSLFDTVVPQPAKDKQFESEEDKKRIRKLWPVGHDAAAKRMDAFLKQIDHYAATRSNPAANSTSRMSAYFSAGMFSVREALQKVVDYNRGSTDFTEAKASNGVYGWVREIVFRELYRQTTMTTPHTSMNLPQNLKFDAVEWEDDQAGWEKWYEGKTGEPFVDSGMRQLKAEAYMHNRLRMNVSSYLYCNLLLDYRRGERYFAETLIDWDLSNNTQGWEPSYTVFNPVSQAEKNDPDGDYIRKWVPELKDVKGKAVFAPYARLSKSEFDKLGYPKPHVDWKETKARALDRFKRGLRNADI
;
A
#
# COMPACT_ATOMS: atom_id res chain seq x y z
N MET A 1 4.37 -51.75 44.96
CA MET A 1 3.52 -51.12 45.96
C MET A 1 4.42 -50.41 46.98
N PRO A 2 4.10 -49.17 47.41
CA PRO A 2 2.80 -48.53 47.42
C PRO A 2 2.68 -47.24 46.60
N SER A 3 1.46 -46.90 46.36
CA SER A 3 0.83 -45.72 45.78
C SER A 3 1.07 -44.44 46.56
N PHE A 4 1.26 -43.31 45.82
CA PHE A 4 1.05 -41.95 46.37
C PHE A 4 0.10 -41.18 45.43
N GLU A 5 -1.12 -41.01 45.92
CA GLU A 5 -2.07 -40.02 45.44
C GLU A 5 -1.56 -38.64 45.73
N ARG A 6 -1.56 -37.75 44.76
CA ARG A 6 -1.43 -36.30 44.98
C ARG A 6 -2.73 -35.62 44.59
N VAL A 7 -3.41 -35.16 45.61
CA VAL A 7 -4.53 -34.25 45.60
C VAL A 7 -4.09 -32.91 44.98
N PHE A 8 -4.69 -32.49 43.89
CA PHE A 8 -4.53 -31.12 43.38
C PHE A 8 -5.60 -30.23 44.02
N LEU A 9 -5.15 -29.35 44.90
CA LEU A 9 -5.90 -28.19 45.38
C LEU A 9 -5.97 -27.16 44.26
N LEU A 10 -7.18 -26.92 43.73
CA LEU A 10 -7.51 -25.77 42.89
C LEU A 10 -7.48 -24.51 43.78
N GLN A 11 -6.42 -23.73 43.67
CA GLN A 11 -6.42 -22.33 44.13
C GLN A 11 -7.07 -21.47 43.03
N THR A 12 -8.21 -20.92 43.35
CA THR A 12 -8.90 -19.88 42.59
C THR A 12 -8.12 -18.60 42.69
N LEU A 13 -7.52 -18.18 41.59
CA LEU A 13 -6.97 -16.81 41.42
C LEU A 13 -8.13 -15.85 41.12
N PRO A 14 -8.12 -14.64 41.66
CA PRO A 14 -9.16 -13.66 41.42
C PRO A 14 -9.06 -13.11 39.99
N ARG A 15 -10.22 -12.96 39.34
CA ARG A 15 -10.36 -12.28 38.05
C ARG A 15 -9.86 -10.84 38.16
N PRO A 16 -9.07 -10.33 37.19
CA PRO A 16 -8.80 -8.90 37.13
C PRO A 16 -10.08 -8.14 36.77
N ALA A 17 -10.32 -7.05 37.45
CA ALA A 17 -11.44 -6.16 37.25
C ALA A 17 -11.43 -5.59 35.82
N ALA A 18 -12.64 -5.53 35.23
CA ALA A 18 -12.87 -4.87 33.96
C ALA A 18 -12.32 -3.44 33.99
N ALA A 19 -11.27 -3.18 33.26
CA ALA A 19 -10.78 -1.83 33.02
C ALA A 19 -11.82 -1.11 32.13
N GLN A 20 -12.52 -0.18 32.73
CA GLN A 20 -13.33 0.80 31.99
C GLN A 20 -12.39 1.69 31.21
N TYR A 21 -12.19 1.41 29.93
CA TYR A 21 -11.57 2.35 29.02
C TYR A 21 -12.56 3.48 28.75
N ARG A 22 -12.44 4.57 29.53
CA ARG A 22 -13.01 5.85 29.16
C ARG A 22 -12.28 6.35 27.94
N CYS A 23 -13.04 6.63 26.88
CA CYS A 23 -12.59 7.50 25.79
C CYS A 23 -12.09 8.80 26.40
N VAL A 24 -10.77 8.94 26.54
CA VAL A 24 -10.14 10.21 26.92
C VAL A 24 -9.96 11.00 25.64
N SER A 25 -10.93 11.83 25.31
CA SER A 25 -10.70 12.91 24.36
C SER A 25 -9.73 13.90 24.98
N VAL A 26 -8.47 13.79 24.66
CA VAL A 26 -7.47 14.77 25.02
C VAL A 26 -7.72 16.00 24.16
N LYS A 27 -8.44 16.97 24.70
CA LYS A 27 -8.52 18.32 24.15
C LYS A 27 -7.16 18.99 24.33
N VAL A 28 -6.28 18.86 23.37
CA VAL A 28 -5.09 19.70 23.26
C VAL A 28 -5.58 21.07 22.72
N ARG A 29 -5.79 22.01 23.64
CA ARG A 29 -5.93 23.43 23.31
C ARG A 29 -4.55 23.98 22.98
N LEU A 30 -4.28 24.21 21.71
CA LEU A 30 -3.17 25.07 21.30
C LEU A 30 -3.60 26.53 21.46
N PRO A 31 -2.78 27.41 22.05
CA PRO A 31 -3.08 28.82 22.17
C PRO A 31 -2.89 29.53 20.85
N ILE A 32 -3.96 30.07 20.30
CA ILE A 32 -3.94 31.04 19.20
C ILE A 32 -3.32 32.32 19.75
N ARG A 33 -2.10 32.65 19.39
CA ARG A 33 -1.54 33.99 19.53
C ARG A 33 -1.79 34.78 18.24
N ALA A 34 -2.74 35.69 18.36
CA ALA A 34 -2.92 36.77 17.41
C ALA A 34 -1.67 37.68 17.39
N PHE A 35 -1.09 37.91 16.22
CA PHE A 35 -0.24 39.05 15.99
C PHE A 35 -0.98 40.04 15.08
N GLN A 36 -1.61 41.06 15.69
CA GLN A 36 -1.80 42.34 15.05
C GLN A 36 -0.55 43.18 15.32
N HIS A 37 0.08 43.69 14.31
CA HIS A 37 0.38 45.13 14.20
C HIS A 37 0.91 45.46 12.82
N ALA A 38 0.26 46.41 12.23
CA ALA A 38 0.60 47.12 11.01
C ALA A 38 1.86 48.00 11.20
N THR A 39 2.60 48.19 10.14
CA THR A 39 3.21 49.50 9.85
C THR A 39 3.38 49.69 8.35
N LEU A 40 2.81 50.79 7.90
CA LEU A 40 2.91 51.38 6.59
C LEU A 40 4.37 51.74 6.26
N PHE A 41 4.87 51.34 5.08
CA PHE A 41 5.89 52.09 4.40
C PHE A 41 5.52 52.28 2.93
N GLN A 42 5.20 53.55 2.61
CA GLN A 42 5.16 54.06 1.26
C GLN A 42 6.58 54.14 0.71
N SER A 43 6.87 53.61 -0.48
CA SER A 43 8.00 54.02 -1.27
C SER A 43 7.66 54.04 -2.76
N ARG A 44 8.05 55.14 -3.31
CA ARG A 44 7.86 55.71 -4.64
C ARG A 44 8.19 54.76 -5.78
N ALA A 45 7.41 54.86 -6.85
CA ALA A 45 7.67 54.29 -8.15
C ALA A 45 8.89 54.94 -8.86
N PRO A 46 9.72 54.15 -9.54
CA PRO A 46 10.70 54.69 -10.49
C PRO A 46 10.10 54.83 -11.90
N PRO A 47 10.75 55.67 -12.78
CA PRO A 47 10.13 56.17 -13.99
C PRO A 47 10.10 55.15 -15.15
N LYS A 48 9.10 55.34 -16.03
CA LYS A 48 8.90 54.59 -17.28
C LYS A 48 10.03 54.81 -18.27
N LYS A 49 10.61 53.73 -18.81
CA LYS A 49 11.41 53.77 -20.05
C LYS A 49 10.54 53.40 -21.27
N PRO A 50 10.90 53.87 -22.47
CA PRO A 50 10.04 53.86 -23.63
C PRO A 50 9.91 52.50 -24.30
N ALA A 51 8.79 52.30 -24.98
CA ALA A 51 8.40 51.10 -25.71
C ALA A 51 9.36 50.80 -26.88
N GLN A 52 9.78 49.53 -26.98
CA GLN A 52 10.35 48.97 -28.20
C GLN A 52 9.33 48.01 -28.88
N PRO A 53 9.41 47.80 -30.20
CA PRO A 53 8.33 47.25 -30.98
C PRO A 53 8.15 45.73 -30.84
N ASN A 54 6.91 45.33 -30.96
CA ASN A 54 6.43 43.95 -31.02
C ASN A 54 7.30 43.04 -31.91
N LYS A 55 8.00 42.09 -31.28
CA LYS A 55 8.32 40.81 -31.91
C LYS A 55 7.25 39.80 -31.50
N SER A 56 6.55 39.30 -32.49
CA SER A 56 5.62 38.19 -32.36
C SER A 56 6.27 37.03 -31.59
N GLN A 57 5.94 36.89 -30.31
CA GLN A 57 6.22 35.68 -29.57
C GLN A 57 5.22 34.64 -30.06
N THR A 58 5.69 33.78 -30.93
CA THR A 58 5.09 32.44 -31.09
C THR A 58 5.08 31.82 -29.70
N HIS A 59 3.88 31.71 -29.11
CA HIS A 59 3.62 30.83 -27.98
C HIS A 59 4.03 29.43 -28.40
N THR A 60 5.25 29.03 -28.04
CA THR A 60 5.62 27.62 -28.04
C THR A 60 4.68 26.91 -27.10
N ASN A 61 3.85 26.05 -27.67
CA ASN A 61 2.95 25.17 -26.98
C ASN A 61 3.68 24.54 -25.76
N MET A 62 3.16 24.78 -24.56
CA MET A 62 3.47 23.96 -23.40
C MET A 62 3.35 22.50 -23.80
N SER A 63 4.39 21.72 -23.54
CA SER A 63 4.54 20.35 -23.96
C SER A 63 3.22 19.60 -23.82
N LYS A 64 2.78 18.98 -24.91
CA LYS A 64 1.66 18.06 -24.89
C LYS A 64 2.06 16.90 -23.98
N ARG A 65 1.60 16.90 -22.73
CA ARG A 65 1.55 15.67 -21.94
C ARG A 65 0.82 14.66 -22.78
N THR A 66 1.28 13.42 -22.80
CA THR A 66 0.68 12.40 -23.66
C THR A 66 -0.81 12.25 -23.35
N SER A 67 -1.61 12.00 -24.36
CA SER A 67 -3.08 11.89 -24.25
C SER A 67 -3.52 10.79 -23.27
N TYR A 68 -2.67 9.80 -23.02
CA TYR A 68 -2.86 8.70 -22.07
C TYR A 68 -3.03 9.18 -20.63
N GLU A 69 -2.22 10.16 -20.18
CA GLU A 69 -2.18 10.56 -18.76
C GLU A 69 -3.31 11.51 -18.35
N ARG A 70 -3.91 12.19 -19.31
CA ARG A 70 -4.96 13.19 -19.04
C ARG A 70 -6.37 12.62 -19.04
N SER A 71 -6.62 11.55 -19.78
CA SER A 71 -7.97 11.03 -20.00
C SER A 71 -8.43 10.00 -18.97
N GLU A 72 -7.51 9.19 -18.40
CA GLU A 72 -7.90 8.06 -17.57
C GLU A 72 -7.91 8.34 -16.06
N LEU A 73 -7.03 9.20 -15.54
CA LEU A 73 -6.89 9.43 -14.10
C LEU A 73 -7.36 10.79 -13.59
N GLY A 74 -7.92 11.63 -14.45
CA GLY A 74 -8.34 12.98 -14.07
C GLY A 74 -7.17 13.85 -13.57
N HIS A 75 -6.72 14.80 -14.38
CA HIS A 75 -5.59 15.65 -14.04
C HIS A 75 -5.88 16.52 -12.80
N THR A 76 -5.14 16.28 -11.72
CA THR A 76 -5.18 17.16 -10.54
C THR A 76 -4.25 18.35 -10.74
N THR A 77 -4.75 19.56 -10.50
CA THR A 77 -3.93 20.79 -10.55
C THR A 77 -3.13 20.94 -9.25
N LEU A 78 -1.96 21.55 -9.32
CA LEU A 78 -1.14 21.87 -8.14
C LEU A 78 -1.92 22.70 -7.09
N LYS A 79 -2.77 23.62 -7.55
CA LYS A 79 -3.66 24.40 -6.65
C LYS A 79 -4.62 23.50 -5.88
N ARG A 80 -5.17 22.47 -6.53
CA ARG A 80 -6.06 21.52 -5.87
C ARG A 80 -5.28 20.63 -4.90
N ALA A 81 -4.09 20.20 -5.26
CA ALA A 81 -3.19 19.43 -4.40
C ALA A 81 -2.90 20.19 -3.09
N LYS A 82 -2.41 21.43 -3.20
CA LYS A 82 -2.13 22.27 -2.02
C LYS A 82 -3.36 22.45 -1.14
N ARG A 83 -4.54 22.71 -1.73
CA ARG A 83 -5.79 22.83 -0.95
C ARG A 83 -6.13 21.57 -0.16
N VAL A 84 -5.83 20.40 -0.70
CA VAL A 84 -6.08 19.12 0.00
C VAL A 84 -5.07 18.91 1.11
N ASP A 85 -3.80 19.24 0.87
CA ASP A 85 -2.75 19.16 1.90
C ASP A 85 -2.97 20.16 3.04
N ASP A 86 -3.49 21.36 2.73
CA ASP A 86 -3.82 22.40 3.73
C ASP A 86 -5.08 22.08 4.55
N ASN A 87 -5.90 21.14 4.09
CA ASN A 87 -7.13 20.69 4.75
C ASN A 87 -7.27 19.18 4.62
N LEU A 88 -6.55 18.46 5.48
CA LEU A 88 -6.39 17.02 5.39
C LEU A 88 -7.73 16.28 5.45
N PRO A 89 -8.02 15.38 4.53
CA PRO A 89 -9.24 14.56 4.59
C PRO A 89 -9.34 13.75 5.89
N TYR A 90 -8.20 13.33 6.46
CA TYR A 90 -8.17 12.64 7.74
C TYR A 90 -8.74 13.50 8.88
N ASP A 91 -8.32 14.77 8.98
CA ASP A 91 -8.83 15.68 10.03
C ASP A 91 -10.33 15.89 9.88
N GLN A 92 -10.81 16.02 8.64
CA GLN A 92 -12.24 16.13 8.35
C GLN A 92 -13.03 14.87 8.78
N VAL A 93 -12.45 13.67 8.58
CA VAL A 93 -13.05 12.40 9.07
C VAL A 93 -13.11 12.40 10.59
N GLN A 94 -12.03 12.80 11.28
CA GLN A 94 -12.00 12.85 12.74
C GLN A 94 -13.03 13.87 13.30
N GLU A 95 -13.14 15.05 12.69
CA GLU A 95 -14.16 16.04 13.03
C GLU A 95 -15.57 15.47 12.85
N ALA A 96 -15.84 14.81 11.73
CA ALA A 96 -17.14 14.21 11.44
C ALA A 96 -17.48 13.06 12.41
N LEU A 97 -16.50 12.23 12.79
CA LEU A 97 -16.68 11.19 13.81
C LEU A 97 -16.97 11.79 15.20
N GLY A 98 -16.25 12.86 15.56
CA GLY A 98 -16.43 13.55 16.84
C GLY A 98 -17.72 14.36 16.96
N ALA A 99 -18.35 14.69 15.84
CA ALA A 99 -19.61 15.45 15.77
C ALA A 99 -20.87 14.54 15.83
N GLN A 100 -20.72 13.22 15.76
CA GLN A 100 -21.85 12.30 15.84
C GLN A 100 -22.49 12.32 17.24
N GLU A 101 -23.80 12.30 17.30
CA GLU A 101 -24.52 12.02 18.53
C GLU A 101 -24.51 10.52 18.81
N GLU A 102 -24.35 10.15 20.08
CA GLU A 102 -24.29 8.75 20.49
C GLU A 102 -25.65 8.05 20.30
N ILE A 103 -25.70 7.00 19.50
CA ILE A 103 -26.87 6.15 19.33
C ILE A 103 -26.88 5.08 20.44
N LYS A 104 -27.74 5.28 21.44
CA LYS A 104 -27.81 4.37 22.61
C LYS A 104 -28.52 3.05 22.33
N VAL A 105 -29.42 3.02 21.35
CA VAL A 105 -30.19 1.82 21.01
C VAL A 105 -29.48 1.02 19.93
N VAL A 106 -28.94 -0.11 20.31
CA VAL A 106 -28.33 -1.04 19.36
C VAL A 106 -29.41 -1.98 18.80
N THR A 107 -29.63 -1.94 17.50
CA THR A 107 -30.54 -2.87 16.78
C THR A 107 -29.77 -4.01 16.15
N LYS A 108 -28.91 -3.71 15.19
CA LYS A 108 -27.94 -4.65 14.58
C LYS A 108 -26.60 -3.94 14.38
N VAL A 109 -25.52 -4.68 14.44
CA VAL A 109 -24.15 -4.18 14.26
C VAL A 109 -23.63 -4.69 12.93
N ALA A 110 -22.96 -3.81 12.17
CA ALA A 110 -22.32 -4.21 10.93
C ALA A 110 -20.82 -3.94 10.94
N HIS A 111 -20.05 -4.79 10.27
CA HIS A 111 -18.67 -4.51 9.88
C HIS A 111 -18.57 -4.41 8.36
N TRP A 112 -17.99 -3.31 7.87
CA TRP A 112 -17.74 -3.08 6.45
C TRP A 112 -16.30 -3.47 6.11
N PHE A 113 -16.10 -4.67 5.52
CA PHE A 113 -14.80 -5.07 5.00
C PHE A 113 -14.36 -4.21 3.81
N ARG A 114 -13.07 -3.89 3.79
CA ARG A 114 -12.40 -3.08 2.77
C ARG A 114 -11.37 -3.94 2.01
N PRO A 115 -10.88 -3.49 0.83
CA PRO A 115 -9.86 -4.22 0.07
C PRO A 115 -8.53 -4.49 0.80
N LYS A 116 -8.29 -3.84 1.94
CA LYS A 116 -7.04 -3.93 2.69
C LYS A 116 -7.18 -4.56 4.09
N ASP A 117 -8.31 -5.17 4.39
CA ASP A 117 -8.55 -5.82 5.70
C ASP A 117 -9.25 -7.18 5.60
N LEU A 118 -8.98 -7.93 4.52
CA LEU A 118 -9.63 -9.20 4.19
C LEU A 118 -9.19 -10.35 5.13
N ARG A 119 -9.51 -10.24 6.42
CA ARG A 119 -9.25 -11.25 7.45
C ARG A 119 -10.23 -11.12 8.62
N ILE A 120 -10.43 -12.22 9.34
CA ILE A 120 -11.23 -12.23 10.58
C ILE A 120 -10.35 -12.24 11.84
N GLN A 121 -9.09 -12.66 11.75
CA GLN A 121 -8.11 -12.64 12.83
C GLN A 121 -7.45 -11.25 12.89
N ASP A 122 -7.22 -10.75 14.10
CA ASP A 122 -6.58 -9.46 14.36
C ASP A 122 -7.09 -8.32 13.46
N ASN A 123 -8.41 -8.17 13.38
CA ASN A 123 -9.10 -7.09 12.67
C ASN A 123 -9.76 -6.16 13.69
N THR A 124 -9.21 -4.96 13.85
CA THR A 124 -9.58 -4.05 14.94
C THR A 124 -11.05 -3.63 14.88
N ALA A 125 -11.54 -3.20 13.74
CA ALA A 125 -12.94 -2.78 13.61
C ALA A 125 -13.92 -3.96 13.77
N LEU A 126 -13.57 -5.13 13.24
CA LEU A 126 -14.39 -6.34 13.40
C LEU A 126 -14.46 -6.80 14.86
N TYR A 127 -13.35 -6.72 15.59
CA TYR A 127 -13.30 -7.02 17.02
C TYR A 127 -14.26 -6.11 17.79
N HIS A 128 -14.17 -4.80 17.63
CA HIS A 128 -15.07 -3.86 18.31
C HIS A 128 -16.54 -4.00 17.90
N ALA A 129 -16.81 -4.33 16.62
CA ALA A 129 -18.15 -4.66 16.16
C ALA A 129 -18.70 -5.89 16.87
N SER A 130 -17.88 -6.92 17.04
CA SER A 130 -18.24 -8.15 17.76
C SER A 130 -18.52 -7.89 19.23
N GLU A 131 -17.68 -7.12 19.92
CA GLU A 131 -17.86 -6.76 21.33
C GLU A 131 -19.17 -5.98 21.55
N LEU A 132 -19.48 -5.01 20.68
CA LEU A 132 -20.73 -4.28 20.78
C LEU A 132 -21.94 -5.21 20.52
N ALA A 133 -21.88 -6.06 19.51
CA ALA A 133 -22.94 -6.99 19.17
C ALA A 133 -23.25 -7.95 20.36
N GLN A 134 -22.19 -8.46 20.99
CA GLN A 134 -22.31 -9.31 22.18
C GLN A 134 -22.91 -8.59 23.38
N SER A 135 -22.33 -7.46 23.76
CA SER A 135 -22.77 -6.69 24.94
C SER A 135 -24.23 -6.26 24.83
N ALA A 136 -24.67 -5.93 23.61
CA ALA A 136 -26.05 -5.57 23.30
C ALA A 136 -26.98 -6.78 23.06
N SER A 137 -26.43 -8.01 23.00
CA SER A 137 -27.18 -9.23 22.61
C SER A 137 -27.87 -9.06 21.25
N LYS A 138 -27.16 -8.47 20.28
CA LYS A 138 -27.63 -8.20 18.91
C LYS A 138 -26.75 -8.92 17.89
N PRO A 139 -27.29 -9.24 16.70
CA PRO A 139 -26.49 -9.91 15.68
C PRO A 139 -25.46 -8.97 15.04
N LEU A 140 -24.29 -9.56 14.74
CA LEU A 140 -23.26 -8.98 13.87
C LEU A 140 -23.50 -9.41 12.43
N VAL A 141 -23.39 -8.48 11.48
CA VAL A 141 -23.45 -8.72 10.04
C VAL A 141 -22.21 -8.12 9.39
N CYS A 142 -21.58 -8.83 8.48
CA CYS A 142 -20.47 -8.31 7.70
C CYS A 142 -20.90 -8.02 6.27
N PHE A 143 -20.30 -7.01 5.63
CA PHE A 143 -20.55 -6.75 4.21
C PHE A 143 -19.31 -6.22 3.49
N TYR A 144 -19.31 -6.39 2.19
CA TYR A 144 -18.31 -5.87 1.26
C TYR A 144 -19.03 -5.19 0.08
N VAL A 145 -18.59 -4.01 -0.33
CA VAL A 145 -19.15 -3.35 -1.52
C VAL A 145 -18.24 -3.63 -2.70
N ASN A 146 -18.76 -4.37 -3.68
CA ASN A 146 -18.08 -4.70 -4.92
C ASN A 146 -18.32 -3.58 -5.94
N CYS A 147 -17.26 -2.91 -6.37
CA CYS A 147 -17.31 -1.85 -7.37
C CYS A 147 -16.11 -1.95 -8.32
N ALA A 148 -16.31 -2.58 -9.47
CA ALA A 148 -15.24 -2.76 -10.46
C ALA A 148 -14.65 -1.41 -10.96
N ALA A 149 -15.46 -0.36 -11.03
CA ALA A 149 -15.00 0.98 -11.40
C ALA A 149 -14.07 1.59 -10.34
N ASP A 150 -14.26 1.27 -9.05
CA ASP A 150 -13.40 1.72 -7.97
C ASP A 150 -12.09 0.91 -7.93
N GLU A 151 -12.20 -0.40 -8.04
CA GLU A 151 -11.04 -1.29 -8.12
C GLU A 151 -10.10 -0.93 -9.27
N SER A 152 -10.64 -0.51 -10.41
CA SER A 152 -9.87 -0.13 -11.60
C SER A 152 -9.38 1.31 -11.59
N TRP A 153 -9.82 2.14 -10.67
CA TRP A 153 -9.53 3.58 -10.65
C TRP A 153 -8.03 3.89 -10.63
N HIS A 154 -7.29 3.29 -9.71
CA HIS A 154 -5.83 3.39 -9.65
C HIS A 154 -5.10 2.27 -10.43
N GLY A 155 -5.83 1.38 -11.05
CA GLY A 155 -5.34 0.16 -11.67
C GLY A 155 -5.40 -1.02 -10.71
N THR A 156 -5.68 -2.18 -11.27
CA THR A 156 -5.61 -3.47 -10.56
C THR A 156 -5.30 -4.59 -11.54
N SER A 157 -4.60 -5.62 -11.08
CA SER A 157 -4.24 -6.77 -11.91
C SER A 157 -5.26 -7.90 -11.80
N PRO A 158 -5.40 -8.74 -12.83
CA PRO A 158 -6.18 -9.99 -12.72
C PRO A 158 -5.73 -10.87 -11.55
N ALA A 159 -4.42 -10.94 -11.30
CA ALA A 159 -3.85 -11.70 -10.19
C ALA A 159 -4.33 -11.18 -8.82
N ARG A 160 -4.36 -9.85 -8.64
CA ARG A 160 -4.83 -9.24 -7.40
C ARG A 160 -6.33 -9.45 -7.20
N VAL A 161 -7.14 -9.22 -8.23
CA VAL A 161 -8.61 -9.39 -8.14
C VAL A 161 -8.97 -10.84 -7.83
N ASP A 162 -8.36 -11.81 -8.51
CA ASP A 162 -8.55 -13.23 -8.23
C ASP A 162 -8.13 -13.60 -6.79
N PHE A 163 -6.98 -13.08 -6.33
CA PHE A 163 -6.49 -13.29 -4.96
C PHE A 163 -7.48 -12.76 -3.91
N MET A 164 -8.03 -11.57 -4.13
CA MET A 164 -9.03 -10.96 -3.23
C MET A 164 -10.35 -11.73 -3.25
N CYS A 165 -10.87 -12.11 -4.43
CA CYS A 165 -12.10 -12.88 -4.55
C CYS A 165 -12.00 -14.24 -3.85
N GLU A 166 -10.86 -14.95 -3.98
CA GLU A 166 -10.64 -16.20 -3.24
C GLU A 166 -10.55 -15.96 -1.72
N GLY A 167 -9.91 -14.86 -1.29
CA GLY A 167 -9.88 -14.46 0.12
C GLY A 167 -11.28 -14.21 0.69
N LEU A 168 -12.13 -13.50 -0.05
CA LEU A 168 -13.52 -13.26 0.31
C LEU A 168 -14.32 -14.57 0.41
N ARG A 169 -14.06 -15.57 -0.46
CA ARG A 169 -14.71 -16.90 -0.36
C ARG A 169 -14.30 -17.65 0.90
N ILE A 170 -13.02 -17.60 1.26
CA ILE A 170 -12.52 -18.19 2.51
C ILE A 170 -13.18 -17.53 3.71
N MET A 171 -13.14 -16.19 3.78
CA MET A 171 -13.76 -15.42 4.87
C MET A 171 -15.27 -15.65 4.98
N GLN A 172 -15.99 -15.72 3.85
CA GLN A 172 -17.43 -16.01 3.85
C GLN A 172 -17.71 -17.37 4.50
N LYS A 173 -16.88 -18.37 4.21
CA LYS A 173 -17.01 -19.69 4.83
C LYS A 173 -16.72 -19.64 6.34
N GLU A 174 -15.63 -19.00 6.75
CA GLU A 174 -15.23 -18.87 8.16
C GLU A 174 -16.30 -18.12 8.97
N LEU A 175 -16.80 -16.99 8.47
CA LEU A 175 -17.86 -16.22 9.12
C LEU A 175 -19.19 -16.99 9.18
N LYS A 176 -19.50 -17.80 8.15
CA LYS A 176 -20.69 -18.65 8.13
C LYS A 176 -20.65 -19.72 9.23
N GLU A 177 -19.48 -20.25 9.58
CA GLU A 177 -19.30 -21.18 10.69
C GLU A 177 -19.59 -20.51 12.04
N LEU A 178 -19.39 -19.19 12.13
CA LEU A 178 -19.75 -18.35 13.29
C LEU A 178 -21.18 -17.81 13.24
N ASN A 179 -22.03 -18.27 12.33
CA ASN A 179 -23.38 -17.72 12.09
C ASN A 179 -23.38 -16.20 11.77
N ILE A 180 -22.32 -15.67 11.20
CA ILE A 180 -22.19 -14.28 10.76
C ILE A 180 -22.27 -14.26 9.23
N PRO A 181 -23.26 -13.59 8.62
CA PRO A 181 -23.31 -13.47 7.16
C PRO A 181 -22.28 -12.46 6.65
N LEU A 182 -21.64 -12.77 5.53
CA LEU A 182 -20.87 -11.82 4.72
C LEU A 182 -21.65 -11.51 3.43
N VAL A 183 -22.14 -10.29 3.34
CA VAL A 183 -23.01 -9.84 2.25
C VAL A 183 -22.19 -9.08 1.20
N PHE A 184 -22.45 -9.35 -0.08
CA PHE A 184 -21.83 -8.62 -1.20
C PHE A 184 -22.86 -7.67 -1.81
N LEU A 185 -22.51 -6.37 -1.80
CA LEU A 185 -23.31 -5.30 -2.39
C LEU A 185 -22.68 -4.88 -3.72
N GLU A 186 -23.43 -5.00 -4.80
CA GLU A 186 -22.98 -4.57 -6.11
C GLU A 186 -23.17 -3.06 -6.31
N CYS A 187 -22.14 -2.40 -6.82
CA CYS A 187 -22.14 -0.98 -7.12
C CYS A 187 -21.43 -0.72 -8.46
N GLU A 188 -22.11 -0.14 -9.43
CA GLU A 188 -21.52 0.16 -10.75
C GLU A 188 -20.76 1.49 -10.76
N ASP A 189 -21.18 2.46 -9.94
CA ASP A 189 -20.62 3.82 -9.90
C ASP A 189 -19.88 4.04 -8.57
N ARG A 190 -18.56 4.21 -8.63
CA ARG A 190 -17.73 4.48 -7.45
C ARG A 190 -18.21 5.67 -6.59
N LYS A 191 -18.92 6.63 -7.17
CA LYS A 191 -19.49 7.77 -6.44
C LYS A 191 -20.70 7.37 -5.61
N LYS A 192 -21.31 6.21 -5.86
CA LYS A 192 -22.49 5.69 -5.17
C LYS A 192 -22.17 4.64 -4.09
N ILE A 193 -20.92 4.22 -3.94
CA ILE A 193 -20.50 3.20 -2.96
C ILE A 193 -21.09 3.46 -1.57
N VAL A 194 -20.94 4.68 -1.07
CA VAL A 194 -21.46 5.06 0.27
C VAL A 194 -22.98 5.03 0.31
N GLN A 195 -23.66 5.56 -0.72
CA GLN A 195 -25.13 5.54 -0.77
C GLN A 195 -25.65 4.11 -0.81
N THR A 196 -25.04 3.22 -1.62
CA THR A 196 -25.38 1.80 -1.69
C THR A 196 -25.26 1.13 -0.31
N ALA A 197 -24.15 1.39 0.40
CA ALA A 197 -23.93 0.86 1.75
C ALA A 197 -24.96 1.39 2.74
N VAL A 198 -25.21 2.72 2.76
CA VAL A 198 -26.17 3.36 3.70
C VAL A 198 -27.60 2.90 3.44
N ASP A 199 -28.04 2.81 2.18
CA ASP A 199 -29.37 2.33 1.83
C ASP A 199 -29.58 0.89 2.28
N TRP A 200 -28.57 0.03 2.09
CA TRP A 200 -28.60 -1.34 2.58
C TRP A 200 -28.64 -1.39 4.11
N MET A 201 -27.80 -0.62 4.80
CA MET A 201 -27.82 -0.56 6.27
C MET A 201 -29.15 -0.10 6.82
N LYS A 202 -29.76 0.93 6.24
CA LYS A 202 -31.12 1.40 6.63
C LYS A 202 -32.18 0.31 6.41
N LYS A 203 -32.16 -0.37 5.26
CA LYS A 203 -33.08 -1.48 4.94
C LYS A 203 -33.00 -2.61 5.98
N TRP A 204 -31.80 -2.88 6.51
CA TRP A 204 -31.56 -3.96 7.46
C TRP A 204 -31.55 -3.49 8.93
N GLU A 205 -31.92 -2.23 9.17
CA GLU A 205 -31.98 -1.64 10.51
C GLU A 205 -30.64 -1.72 11.26
N ILE A 206 -29.53 -1.53 10.55
CA ILE A 206 -28.19 -1.44 11.14
C ILE A 206 -28.09 -0.09 11.86
N SER A 207 -27.85 -0.12 13.16
CA SER A 207 -27.67 1.10 13.98
C SER A 207 -26.20 1.48 14.15
N HIS A 208 -25.26 0.51 14.01
CA HIS A 208 -23.84 0.75 14.21
C HIS A 208 -23.04 0.07 13.10
N VAL A 209 -22.15 0.82 12.46
CA VAL A 209 -21.24 0.30 11.45
C VAL A 209 -19.79 0.57 11.84
N PHE A 210 -18.97 -0.45 11.69
CA PHE A 210 -17.55 -0.45 11.99
C PHE A 210 -16.74 -0.68 10.71
N GLY A 211 -15.59 0.01 10.59
CA GLY A 211 -14.67 -0.19 9.48
C GLY A 211 -13.25 0.21 9.82
N ASN A 212 -12.28 -0.34 9.09
CA ASN A 212 -10.89 0.06 9.22
C ASN A 212 -10.57 1.18 8.23
N LEU A 213 -9.81 2.18 8.69
CA LEU A 213 -9.37 3.32 7.87
C LEU A 213 -8.42 2.88 6.76
N GLU A 214 -8.59 3.49 5.61
CA GLU A 214 -7.65 3.48 4.50
C GLU A 214 -7.17 4.92 4.28
N TYR A 215 -5.89 5.11 3.95
CA TYR A 215 -5.22 6.42 4.07
C TYR A 215 -5.11 7.19 2.76
N GLU A 216 -5.55 6.62 1.66
CA GLU A 216 -5.59 7.27 0.37
C GLU A 216 -6.74 8.28 0.29
N ILE A 217 -6.59 9.30 -0.53
CA ILE A 217 -7.50 10.45 -0.55
C ILE A 217 -8.95 10.08 -0.89
N ASP A 218 -9.16 9.15 -1.81
CA ASP A 218 -10.50 8.77 -2.25
C ASP A 218 -11.21 7.93 -1.19
N GLU A 219 -10.46 7.07 -0.50
CA GLU A 219 -10.91 6.25 0.62
C GLU A 219 -11.26 7.12 1.84
N MET A 220 -10.42 8.11 2.16
CA MET A 220 -10.71 9.08 3.21
C MET A 220 -11.96 9.90 2.91
N ARG A 221 -12.15 10.32 1.66
CA ARG A 221 -13.36 11.02 1.22
C ARG A 221 -14.59 10.14 1.25
N ARG A 222 -14.45 8.85 0.95
CA ARG A 222 -15.51 7.86 1.11
C ARG A 222 -15.92 7.78 2.57
N ASP A 223 -14.98 7.72 3.48
CA ASP A 223 -15.22 7.61 4.92
C ASP A 223 -15.84 8.89 5.48
N LEU A 224 -15.38 10.07 5.08
CA LEU A 224 -16.03 11.34 5.39
C LEU A 224 -17.48 11.37 4.89
N LYS A 225 -17.71 10.95 3.64
CA LYS A 225 -19.07 10.88 3.08
C LYS A 225 -19.93 9.87 3.82
N LEU A 226 -19.36 8.77 4.31
CA LEU A 226 -20.09 7.80 5.14
C LEU A 226 -20.62 8.47 6.42
N CYS A 227 -19.75 9.17 7.16
CA CYS A 227 -20.17 9.91 8.37
C CYS A 227 -21.28 10.92 8.09
N GLN A 228 -21.16 11.65 6.96
CA GLN A 228 -22.15 12.66 6.56
C GLN A 228 -23.48 12.05 6.07
N THR A 229 -23.47 10.88 5.43
CA THR A 229 -24.65 10.25 4.81
C THR A 229 -25.39 9.32 5.78
N ALA A 230 -24.69 8.74 6.74
CA ALA A 230 -25.27 7.89 7.78
C ALA A 230 -26.33 8.63 8.59
N GLY A 231 -26.12 9.93 8.87
CA GLY A 231 -27.05 10.79 9.60
C GLY A 231 -27.31 10.28 11.01
N ASP A 232 -28.42 10.70 11.59
CA ASP A 232 -28.77 10.42 13.00
C ASP A 232 -29.23 8.95 13.24
N GLY A 233 -29.23 8.13 12.19
CA GLY A 233 -29.75 6.75 12.28
C GLY A 233 -28.69 5.67 12.33
N ILE A 234 -27.41 5.97 12.05
CA ILE A 234 -26.32 4.99 12.01
C ILE A 234 -25.06 5.57 12.63
N GLN A 235 -24.62 5.00 13.74
CA GLN A 235 -23.33 5.33 14.36
C GLN A 235 -22.19 4.74 13.54
N VAL A 236 -21.25 5.58 13.14
CA VAL A 236 -20.04 5.17 12.39
C VAL A 236 -18.84 5.13 13.33
N SER A 237 -18.10 4.03 13.32
CA SER A 237 -16.85 3.86 14.07
C SER A 237 -15.74 3.39 13.14
N LEU A 238 -14.64 4.12 13.08
CA LEU A 238 -13.52 3.83 12.21
C LEU A 238 -12.22 3.69 13.02
N TYR A 239 -11.40 2.69 12.67
CA TYR A 239 -10.22 2.30 13.43
C TYR A 239 -8.96 2.23 12.55
N HIS A 240 -7.81 2.49 13.15
CA HIS A 240 -6.51 2.18 12.55
C HIS A 240 -6.23 0.68 12.67
N ASP A 241 -5.77 0.05 11.58
CA ASP A 241 -5.54 -1.40 11.54
C ASP A 241 -4.39 -1.82 10.62
N GLN A 242 -3.96 -0.95 9.71
CA GLN A 242 -2.93 -1.28 8.71
C GLN A 242 -1.49 -1.13 9.21
N THR A 243 -1.29 -0.47 10.36
CA THR A 243 0.02 -0.11 10.93
C THR A 243 0.03 -0.44 12.42
N VAL A 244 1.22 -0.61 12.99
CA VAL A 244 1.40 -0.76 14.45
C VAL A 244 1.22 0.58 15.13
N VAL A 245 1.91 1.61 14.62
CA VAL A 245 1.78 2.97 15.13
C VAL A 245 0.80 3.75 14.27
N GLU A 246 -0.12 4.44 14.90
CA GLU A 246 -1.11 5.27 14.22
C GLU A 246 -0.44 6.31 13.32
N PRO A 247 -0.76 6.36 12.00
CA PRO A 247 -0.20 7.35 11.11
C PRO A 247 -0.53 8.79 11.53
N GLY A 248 0.45 9.68 11.40
CA GLY A 248 0.31 11.08 11.83
C GLY A 248 0.76 11.36 13.26
N THR A 249 0.93 10.32 14.10
CA THR A 249 1.37 10.49 15.50
C THR A 249 2.89 10.55 15.67
N MET A 250 3.66 10.12 14.66
CA MET A 250 5.11 10.19 14.66
C MET A 250 5.58 11.57 14.20
N LEU A 251 5.87 12.44 15.17
CA LEU A 251 6.15 13.86 14.95
C LEU A 251 7.62 14.22 15.14
N THR A 252 8.09 15.19 14.39
CA THR A 252 9.38 15.86 14.62
C THR A 252 9.33 16.73 15.88
N GLY A 253 10.47 17.19 16.37
CA GLY A 253 10.52 18.15 17.49
C GLY A 253 9.78 19.48 17.23
N ALA A 254 9.45 19.78 15.98
CA ALA A 254 8.63 20.93 15.58
C ALA A 254 7.12 20.61 15.51
N GLY A 255 6.69 19.41 15.89
CA GLY A 255 5.29 18.98 15.88
C GLY A 255 4.74 18.67 14.48
N THR A 256 5.59 18.47 13.47
CA THR A 256 5.18 18.08 12.12
C THR A 256 5.42 16.59 11.88
N PRO A 257 4.59 15.91 11.05
CA PRO A 257 4.78 14.50 10.74
C PRO A 257 6.17 14.20 10.16
N MET A 258 6.81 13.15 10.67
CA MET A 258 8.11 12.70 10.15
C MET A 258 7.96 12.19 8.72
N LYS A 259 8.84 12.66 7.80
CA LYS A 259 8.87 12.29 6.38
C LYS A 259 10.18 11.57 5.99
N VAL A 260 11.17 11.49 6.89
CA VAL A 260 12.48 10.88 6.63
C VAL A 260 12.59 9.57 7.39
N PHE A 261 12.96 8.50 6.69
CA PHE A 261 12.92 7.14 7.24
C PHE A 261 13.79 6.94 8.48
N THR A 262 15.04 7.36 8.47
CA THR A 262 15.97 7.05 9.58
C THR A 262 15.48 7.59 10.94
N PRO A 263 15.10 8.87 11.08
CA PRO A 263 14.53 9.36 12.34
C PRO A 263 13.17 8.71 12.66
N PHE A 264 12.32 8.46 11.65
CA PHE A 264 11.05 7.77 11.83
C PHE A 264 11.26 6.37 12.40
N PHE A 265 12.17 5.58 11.83
CA PHE A 265 12.45 4.22 12.29
C PHE A 265 12.99 4.19 13.72
N LYS A 266 13.89 5.13 14.06
CA LYS A 266 14.39 5.25 15.44
C LYS A 266 13.25 5.55 16.43
N ALA A 267 12.43 6.53 16.12
CA ALA A 267 11.29 6.90 16.97
C ALA A 267 10.23 5.78 17.05
N TRP A 268 10.02 5.01 15.97
CA TRP A 268 9.14 3.85 15.96
C TRP A 268 9.64 2.74 16.90
N LEU A 269 10.96 2.46 16.92
CA LEU A 269 11.54 1.48 17.84
C LEU A 269 11.44 1.94 19.31
N GLU A 270 11.63 3.24 19.56
CA GLU A 270 11.44 3.83 20.90
C GLU A 270 9.97 3.72 21.33
N ARG A 271 9.03 4.07 20.45
CA ARG A 271 7.59 3.96 20.72
C ARG A 271 7.16 2.54 21.06
N LEU A 272 7.62 1.55 20.28
CA LEU A 272 7.29 0.14 20.53
C LEU A 272 7.88 -0.38 21.85
N LYS A 273 9.05 0.14 22.25
CA LYS A 273 9.67 -0.20 23.52
C LYS A 273 8.87 0.35 24.70
N ASP A 274 8.34 1.57 24.57
CA ASP A 274 7.57 2.24 25.63
C ASP A 274 6.12 1.71 25.69
N GLU A 275 5.57 1.26 24.56
CA GLU A 275 4.20 0.77 24.41
C GLU A 275 4.21 -0.60 23.68
N PRO A 276 4.71 -1.68 24.32
CA PRO A 276 4.77 -3.01 23.67
C PRO A 276 3.38 -3.58 23.34
N GLU A 277 2.32 -3.15 24.01
CA GLU A 277 0.92 -3.50 23.75
C GLU A 277 0.43 -3.07 22.36
N LEU A 278 1.15 -2.22 21.64
CA LEU A 278 0.88 -1.91 20.23
C LEU A 278 0.95 -3.15 19.32
N LEU A 279 1.60 -4.22 19.78
CA LEU A 279 1.64 -5.50 19.07
C LEU A 279 0.56 -6.47 19.54
N ASP A 280 -0.28 -6.13 20.50
CA ASP A 280 -1.38 -7.00 20.93
C ASP A 280 -2.35 -7.24 19.77
N THR A 281 -2.73 -8.50 19.60
CA THR A 281 -3.63 -8.92 18.53
C THR A 281 -5.04 -9.07 19.03
N ASN A 282 -6.01 -8.70 18.19
CA ASN A 282 -7.43 -8.86 18.49
C ASN A 282 -7.90 -10.28 18.17
N PRO A 283 -8.72 -10.92 19.04
CA PRO A 283 -9.30 -12.21 18.73
C PRO A 283 -10.30 -12.11 17.55
N PRO A 284 -10.60 -13.23 16.88
CA PRO A 284 -11.65 -13.27 15.87
C PRO A 284 -13.04 -12.97 16.49
N PRO A 285 -14.04 -12.61 15.67
CA PRO A 285 -15.36 -12.27 16.17
C PRO A 285 -16.02 -13.48 16.84
N THR A 286 -16.81 -13.23 17.87
CA THR A 286 -17.61 -14.26 18.51
C THR A 286 -18.82 -14.64 17.65
N ALA A 287 -19.18 -15.91 17.67
CA ALA A 287 -20.31 -16.43 16.92
C ALA A 287 -21.63 -15.73 17.30
N ASN A 288 -22.43 -15.39 16.31
CA ASN A 288 -23.82 -15.00 16.53
C ASN A 288 -24.62 -16.16 17.18
N PRO A 289 -25.64 -15.85 17.99
CA PRO A 289 -26.51 -16.87 18.53
C PRO A 289 -27.27 -17.62 17.42
N PRO A 290 -27.66 -18.89 17.61
CA PRO A 290 -28.35 -19.66 16.58
C PRO A 290 -29.65 -19.02 16.06
N SER A 291 -30.33 -18.22 16.88
CA SER A 291 -31.51 -17.43 16.48
C SER A 291 -31.23 -16.43 15.37
N ALA A 292 -30.06 -15.82 15.37
CA ALA A 292 -29.63 -14.85 14.32
C ALA A 292 -29.58 -15.52 12.94
N LYS A 293 -29.21 -16.80 12.83
CA LYS A 293 -29.19 -17.52 11.55
C LYS A 293 -30.58 -17.60 10.90
N LYS A 294 -31.65 -17.70 11.70
CA LYS A 294 -33.03 -17.71 11.18
C LYS A 294 -33.45 -16.29 10.76
N GLU A 295 -33.12 -15.28 11.57
CA GLU A 295 -33.43 -13.88 11.29
C GLU A 295 -32.72 -13.38 10.03
N LEU A 296 -31.43 -13.72 9.87
CA LEU A 296 -30.55 -13.25 8.80
C LEU A 296 -30.44 -14.23 7.62
N LYS A 297 -31.37 -15.19 7.49
CA LYS A 297 -31.27 -16.33 6.54
C LYS A 297 -30.95 -15.85 5.11
N SER A 298 -31.65 -14.84 4.62
CA SER A 298 -31.44 -14.35 3.24
C SER A 298 -30.09 -13.67 3.01
N LEU A 299 -29.38 -13.24 4.06
CA LEU A 299 -28.06 -12.64 3.96
C LEU A 299 -26.94 -13.67 3.76
N PHE A 300 -27.20 -14.95 4.07
CA PHE A 300 -26.24 -16.03 3.84
C PHE A 300 -26.22 -16.55 2.40
N ASP A 301 -27.19 -16.15 1.58
CA ASP A 301 -27.34 -16.63 0.20
C ASP A 301 -26.61 -15.74 -0.83
N THR A 302 -25.87 -14.71 -0.37
CA THR A 302 -25.07 -13.85 -1.25
C THR A 302 -23.82 -14.58 -1.75
N VAL A 303 -23.46 -14.34 -3.00
CA VAL A 303 -22.34 -15.01 -3.67
C VAL A 303 -21.20 -14.01 -3.88
N VAL A 304 -19.97 -14.45 -3.66
CA VAL A 304 -18.78 -13.64 -3.95
C VAL A 304 -18.79 -13.25 -5.43
N PRO A 305 -18.64 -11.97 -5.74
CA PRO A 305 -18.62 -11.47 -7.10
C PRO A 305 -17.55 -12.16 -7.97
N GLN A 306 -17.83 -12.27 -9.26
CA GLN A 306 -16.82 -12.71 -10.21
C GLN A 306 -15.99 -11.49 -10.65
N PRO A 307 -14.69 -11.67 -10.93
CA PRO A 307 -13.87 -10.62 -11.51
C PRO A 307 -14.51 -10.06 -12.78
N ALA A 308 -14.44 -8.75 -12.98
CA ALA A 308 -14.84 -8.10 -14.23
C ALA A 308 -14.09 -8.75 -15.41
N LYS A 309 -14.71 -8.74 -16.61
CA LYS A 309 -14.19 -9.47 -17.76
C LYS A 309 -12.75 -9.10 -18.11
N ASP A 310 -12.41 -7.82 -18.02
CA ASP A 310 -11.07 -7.28 -18.27
C ASP A 310 -10.08 -7.53 -17.11
N LYS A 311 -10.56 -8.10 -16.00
CA LYS A 311 -9.76 -8.47 -14.81
C LYS A 311 -9.73 -9.99 -14.59
N GLN A 312 -10.05 -10.76 -15.61
CA GLN A 312 -9.88 -12.21 -15.61
C GLN A 312 -8.51 -12.58 -16.20
N PHE A 313 -7.96 -13.73 -15.81
CA PHE A 313 -6.76 -14.24 -16.46
C PHE A 313 -7.03 -14.57 -17.93
N GLU A 314 -6.04 -14.34 -18.77
CA GLU A 314 -6.11 -14.68 -20.20
C GLU A 314 -6.15 -16.19 -20.44
N SER A 315 -5.56 -16.98 -19.53
CA SER A 315 -5.55 -18.44 -19.60
C SER A 315 -5.74 -19.12 -18.25
N GLU A 316 -6.30 -20.32 -18.25
CA GLU A 316 -6.43 -21.15 -17.05
C GLU A 316 -5.05 -21.65 -16.55
N GLU A 317 -4.06 -21.79 -17.44
CA GLU A 317 -2.68 -22.13 -17.11
C GLU A 317 -2.04 -21.03 -16.26
N ASP A 318 -2.20 -19.77 -16.65
CA ASP A 318 -1.69 -18.63 -15.92
C ASP A 318 -2.35 -18.54 -14.54
N LYS A 319 -3.67 -18.70 -14.48
CA LYS A 319 -4.42 -18.72 -13.24
C LYS A 319 -3.94 -19.80 -12.29
N LYS A 320 -3.78 -21.03 -12.77
CA LYS A 320 -3.25 -22.15 -11.98
C LYS A 320 -1.84 -21.89 -11.48
N ARG A 321 -0.97 -21.34 -12.35
CA ARG A 321 0.40 -20.98 -12.00
C ARG A 321 0.45 -19.94 -10.90
N ILE A 322 -0.31 -18.83 -11.04
CA ILE A 322 -0.36 -17.74 -10.06
C ILE A 322 -0.94 -18.23 -8.74
N ARG A 323 -2.04 -18.97 -8.73
CA ARG A 323 -2.63 -19.54 -7.51
C ARG A 323 -1.69 -20.51 -6.77
N LYS A 324 -0.86 -21.26 -7.51
CA LYS A 324 0.19 -22.13 -6.92
C LYS A 324 1.29 -21.32 -6.24
N LEU A 325 1.69 -20.19 -6.83
CA LEU A 325 2.72 -19.30 -6.28
C LEU A 325 2.20 -18.51 -5.06
N TRP A 326 0.91 -18.18 -5.09
CA TRP A 326 0.24 -17.33 -4.10
C TRP A 326 -0.99 -18.04 -3.51
N PRO A 327 -0.81 -19.05 -2.66
CA PRO A 327 -1.91 -19.64 -1.91
C PRO A 327 -2.63 -18.58 -1.09
N VAL A 328 -3.96 -18.63 -1.02
CA VAL A 328 -4.80 -17.55 -0.51
C VAL A 328 -5.21 -17.79 0.94
N GLY A 329 -5.46 -16.71 1.68
CA GLY A 329 -6.02 -16.72 3.02
C GLY A 329 -4.99 -16.60 4.14
N HIS A 330 -5.52 -16.40 5.35
CA HIS A 330 -4.73 -16.19 6.56
C HIS A 330 -3.78 -17.36 6.87
N ASP A 331 -4.25 -18.59 6.81
CA ASP A 331 -3.44 -19.78 7.10
C ASP A 331 -2.27 -19.94 6.11
N ALA A 332 -2.50 -19.59 4.85
CA ALA A 332 -1.44 -19.63 3.84
C ALA A 332 -0.37 -18.56 4.12
N ALA A 333 -0.78 -17.37 4.55
CA ALA A 333 0.10 -16.31 4.98
C ALA A 333 0.92 -16.71 6.22
N ALA A 334 0.26 -17.27 7.23
CA ALA A 334 0.91 -17.76 8.46
C ALA A 334 1.98 -18.81 8.14
N LYS A 335 1.64 -19.83 7.33
CA LYS A 335 2.61 -20.86 6.90
C LYS A 335 3.80 -20.26 6.14
N ARG A 336 3.57 -19.24 5.30
CA ARG A 336 4.64 -18.55 4.57
C ARG A 336 5.53 -17.76 5.52
N MET A 337 4.95 -17.07 6.50
CA MET A 337 5.70 -16.35 7.53
C MET A 337 6.55 -17.32 8.38
N ASP A 338 5.98 -18.44 8.82
CA ASP A 338 6.70 -19.47 9.59
C ASP A 338 7.86 -20.09 8.79
N ALA A 339 7.66 -20.29 7.49
CA ALA A 339 8.74 -20.76 6.61
C ALA A 339 9.86 -19.73 6.46
N PHE A 340 9.50 -18.43 6.39
CA PHE A 340 10.48 -17.35 6.31
C PHE A 340 11.26 -17.19 7.62
N LEU A 341 10.62 -17.31 8.76
CA LEU A 341 11.27 -17.19 10.07
C LEU A 341 12.41 -18.21 10.26
N LYS A 342 12.30 -19.40 9.67
CA LYS A 342 13.37 -20.41 9.72
C LYS A 342 14.70 -19.96 9.07
N GLN A 343 14.66 -18.93 8.24
CA GLN A 343 15.82 -18.39 7.53
C GLN A 343 16.03 -16.89 7.73
N ILE A 344 15.27 -16.24 8.64
CA ILE A 344 15.28 -14.79 8.80
C ILE A 344 16.68 -14.24 9.12
N ASP A 345 17.52 -14.98 9.84
CA ASP A 345 18.88 -14.54 10.19
C ASP A 345 19.78 -14.31 8.97
N HIS A 346 19.51 -15.02 7.87
CA HIS A 346 20.23 -14.84 6.60
C HIS A 346 19.68 -13.67 5.77
N TYR A 347 18.52 -13.12 6.14
CA TYR A 347 17.81 -12.12 5.35
C TYR A 347 18.66 -10.88 5.05
N ALA A 348 19.36 -10.33 6.05
CA ALA A 348 20.18 -9.14 5.86
C ALA A 348 21.26 -9.32 4.78
N ALA A 349 21.89 -10.49 4.73
CA ALA A 349 22.93 -10.80 3.76
C ALA A 349 22.37 -11.08 2.35
N THR A 350 21.19 -11.69 2.24
CA THR A 350 20.66 -12.22 0.99
C THR A 350 19.54 -11.38 0.37
N ARG A 351 18.91 -10.47 1.12
CA ARG A 351 17.73 -9.70 0.70
C ARG A 351 17.90 -8.90 -0.61
N SER A 352 19.12 -8.57 -0.99
CA SER A 352 19.40 -7.83 -2.22
C SER A 352 19.67 -8.75 -3.42
N ASN A 353 19.92 -10.04 -3.19
CA ASN A 353 20.13 -11.02 -4.25
C ASN A 353 18.79 -11.66 -4.68
N PRO A 354 18.25 -11.33 -5.86
CA PRO A 354 16.95 -11.85 -6.28
C PRO A 354 17.00 -13.36 -6.63
N ALA A 355 18.19 -13.93 -6.92
CA ALA A 355 18.36 -15.36 -7.15
C ALA A 355 18.19 -16.19 -5.87
N ALA A 356 18.54 -15.63 -4.71
CA ALA A 356 18.48 -16.32 -3.43
C ALA A 356 17.05 -16.67 -2.98
N ASN A 357 16.02 -16.03 -3.51
CA ASN A 357 14.60 -16.22 -3.13
C ASN A 357 14.37 -16.23 -1.60
N SER A 358 15.11 -15.39 -0.87
CA SER A 358 15.18 -15.37 0.60
C SER A 358 14.26 -14.33 1.25
N THR A 359 13.43 -13.63 0.47
CA THR A 359 12.46 -12.67 0.99
C THR A 359 11.21 -13.36 1.50
N SER A 360 10.50 -12.74 2.45
CA SER A 360 9.27 -13.30 3.03
C SER A 360 8.13 -13.49 2.03
N ARG A 361 8.10 -12.69 0.96
CA ARG A 361 6.97 -12.61 0.00
C ARG A 361 5.62 -12.40 0.69
N MET A 362 5.59 -11.69 1.82
CA MET A 362 4.36 -11.37 2.56
C MET A 362 3.58 -10.19 1.97
N SER A 363 4.16 -9.47 1.02
CA SER A 363 3.59 -8.23 0.47
C SER A 363 2.18 -8.39 -0.12
N ALA A 364 1.86 -9.51 -0.79
CA ALA A 364 0.52 -9.77 -1.30
C ALA A 364 -0.53 -9.90 -0.18
N TYR A 365 -0.17 -10.56 0.91
CA TYR A 365 -1.06 -10.73 2.07
C TYR A 365 -1.25 -9.43 2.84
N PHE A 366 -0.19 -8.64 3.00
CA PHE A 366 -0.29 -7.33 3.65
C PHE A 366 -1.07 -6.31 2.80
N SER A 367 -0.95 -6.37 1.47
CA SER A 367 -1.66 -5.44 0.57
C SER A 367 -3.16 -5.70 0.50
N ALA A 368 -3.57 -6.97 0.64
CA ALA A 368 -4.97 -7.38 0.71
C ALA A 368 -5.50 -7.45 2.17
N GLY A 369 -4.62 -7.22 3.16
CA GLY A 369 -4.98 -7.30 4.57
C GLY A 369 -5.36 -8.70 5.06
N MET A 370 -4.93 -9.77 4.34
CA MET A 370 -5.19 -11.16 4.73
C MET A 370 -4.34 -11.64 5.91
N PHE A 371 -3.34 -10.86 6.25
CA PHE A 371 -2.47 -11.09 7.41
C PHE A 371 -2.09 -9.75 8.03
N SER A 372 -2.22 -9.61 9.33
CA SER A 372 -1.92 -8.34 9.97
C SER A 372 -0.43 -8.13 10.17
N VAL A 373 -0.03 -6.86 10.26
CA VAL A 373 1.36 -6.48 10.56
C VAL A 373 1.69 -6.77 12.01
N ARG A 374 0.72 -6.58 12.95
CA ARG A 374 0.88 -6.91 14.37
C ARG A 374 1.15 -8.40 14.56
N GLU A 375 0.33 -9.27 13.96
CA GLU A 375 0.53 -10.70 14.02
C GLU A 375 1.88 -11.13 13.43
N ALA A 376 2.29 -10.53 12.30
CA ALA A 376 3.58 -10.81 11.70
C ALA A 376 4.75 -10.43 12.62
N LEU A 377 4.66 -9.28 13.29
CA LEU A 377 5.66 -8.82 14.25
C LEU A 377 5.61 -9.63 15.54
N GLN A 378 4.42 -10.06 16.00
CA GLN A 378 4.30 -10.95 17.15
C GLN A 378 5.02 -12.28 16.91
N LYS A 379 4.90 -12.86 15.72
CA LYS A 379 5.68 -14.04 15.33
C LYS A 379 7.19 -13.78 15.30
N VAL A 380 7.62 -12.56 14.97
CA VAL A 380 9.03 -12.16 15.07
C VAL A 380 9.46 -11.97 16.54
N VAL A 381 8.59 -11.45 17.41
CA VAL A 381 8.82 -11.39 18.86
C VAL A 381 9.05 -12.80 19.43
N ASP A 382 8.18 -13.75 19.08
CA ASP A 382 8.33 -15.15 19.51
C ASP A 382 9.67 -15.74 19.04
N TYR A 383 10.04 -15.50 17.77
CA TYR A 383 11.34 -15.89 17.22
C TYR A 383 12.51 -15.20 17.96
N ASN A 384 12.36 -13.93 18.33
CA ASN A 384 13.33 -13.10 19.06
C ASN A 384 13.29 -13.34 20.58
N ARG A 385 12.86 -14.53 21.01
CA ARG A 385 12.79 -14.98 22.40
C ARG A 385 11.89 -14.11 23.30
N GLY A 386 10.80 -13.62 22.75
CA GLY A 386 9.83 -12.78 23.46
C GLY A 386 10.24 -11.30 23.57
N SER A 387 11.31 -10.89 22.91
CA SER A 387 11.77 -9.50 22.96
C SER A 387 11.16 -8.64 21.85
N THR A 388 10.58 -7.51 22.23
CA THR A 388 10.11 -6.44 21.32
C THR A 388 11.21 -5.44 20.96
N ASP A 389 12.42 -5.60 21.51
CA ASP A 389 13.58 -4.76 21.18
C ASP A 389 14.21 -5.23 19.86
N PHE A 390 13.77 -4.63 18.76
CA PHE A 390 14.27 -4.91 17.41
C PHE A 390 15.47 -4.04 17.00
N THR A 391 16.15 -3.37 17.94
CA THR A 391 17.35 -2.60 17.63
C THR A 391 18.50 -3.50 17.13
N GLU A 392 19.39 -2.94 16.32
CA GLU A 392 20.57 -3.66 15.80
C GLU A 392 21.47 -4.24 16.91
N ALA A 393 21.41 -3.67 18.11
CA ALA A 393 22.16 -4.16 19.28
C ALA A 393 21.53 -5.39 19.95
N LYS A 394 20.24 -5.67 19.74
CA LYS A 394 19.46 -6.68 20.47
C LYS A 394 18.88 -7.78 19.58
N ALA A 395 18.51 -7.43 18.35
CA ALA A 395 17.99 -8.38 17.38
C ALA A 395 19.09 -8.89 16.45
N SER A 396 18.88 -10.03 15.80
CA SER A 396 19.75 -10.45 14.70
C SER A 396 19.67 -9.44 13.55
N ASN A 397 20.74 -9.33 12.74
CA ASN A 397 20.75 -8.46 11.56
C ASN A 397 19.59 -8.76 10.60
N GLY A 398 19.16 -10.01 10.53
CA GLY A 398 18.03 -10.42 9.70
C GLY A 398 16.70 -9.91 10.24
N VAL A 399 16.44 -10.05 11.53
CA VAL A 399 15.25 -9.52 12.22
C VAL A 399 15.22 -8.00 12.08
N TYR A 400 16.29 -7.30 12.47
CA TYR A 400 16.39 -5.85 12.31
C TYR A 400 16.12 -5.41 10.88
N GLY A 401 16.74 -6.08 9.91
CA GLY A 401 16.58 -5.78 8.48
C GLY A 401 15.16 -6.00 7.97
N TRP A 402 14.46 -7.03 8.46
CA TRP A 402 13.09 -7.31 8.03
C TRP A 402 12.07 -6.36 8.70
N VAL A 403 12.19 -6.12 9.99
CA VAL A 403 11.37 -5.12 10.71
C VAL A 403 11.49 -3.74 10.07
N ARG A 404 12.70 -3.37 9.67
CA ARG A 404 12.95 -2.13 8.93
C ARG A 404 12.09 -2.01 7.65
N GLU A 405 11.90 -3.09 6.90
CA GLU A 405 11.04 -3.07 5.69
C GLU A 405 9.55 -2.91 6.05
N ILE A 406 9.10 -3.47 7.17
CA ILE A 406 7.75 -3.24 7.69
C ILE A 406 7.55 -1.77 8.07
N VAL A 407 8.53 -1.17 8.74
CA VAL A 407 8.44 0.24 9.15
C VAL A 407 8.52 1.20 7.96
N PHE A 408 9.18 0.83 6.86
CA PHE A 408 9.07 1.58 5.59
C PHE A 408 7.63 1.63 5.09
N ARG A 409 6.90 0.51 5.15
CA ARG A 409 5.49 0.46 4.79
C ARG A 409 4.64 1.40 5.68
N GLU A 410 4.94 1.50 6.96
CA GLU A 410 4.24 2.41 7.88
C GLU A 410 4.52 3.88 7.55
N LEU A 411 5.78 4.23 7.30
CA LEU A 411 6.13 5.59 6.87
C LEU A 411 5.39 5.98 5.59
N TYR A 412 5.24 5.06 4.65
CA TYR A 412 4.52 5.33 3.40
C TYR A 412 3.02 5.60 3.65
N ARG A 413 2.38 4.92 4.61
CA ARG A 413 1.02 5.23 5.03
C ARG A 413 0.92 6.58 5.72
N GLN A 414 1.84 6.89 6.63
CA GLN A 414 1.92 8.22 7.23
C GLN A 414 2.07 9.30 6.16
N THR A 415 2.97 9.09 5.20
CA THR A 415 3.18 10.05 4.08
C THR A 415 1.92 10.23 3.25
N THR A 416 1.24 9.14 2.89
CA THR A 416 0.01 9.20 2.09
C THR A 416 -1.11 9.94 2.83
N MET A 417 -1.27 9.72 4.13
CA MET A 417 -2.27 10.38 4.95
C MET A 417 -1.96 11.88 5.15
N THR A 418 -0.69 12.22 5.44
CA THR A 418 -0.27 13.61 5.77
C THR A 418 0.17 14.43 4.55
N THR A 419 0.23 13.81 3.38
CA THR A 419 0.57 14.43 2.10
C THR A 419 -0.31 13.79 1.00
N PRO A 420 -1.65 13.98 1.10
CA PRO A 420 -2.62 13.21 0.30
C PRO A 420 -2.52 13.45 -1.21
N HIS A 421 -1.89 14.53 -1.65
CA HIS A 421 -1.67 14.73 -3.09
C HIS A 421 -0.82 13.62 -3.73
N THR A 422 -0.05 12.85 -2.95
CA THR A 422 0.72 11.70 -3.45
C THR A 422 -0.19 10.59 -3.99
N SER A 423 -1.41 10.46 -3.47
CA SER A 423 -2.43 9.55 -4.01
C SER A 423 -3.31 10.19 -5.12
N MET A 424 -2.97 11.42 -5.56
CA MET A 424 -3.66 12.16 -6.63
C MET A 424 -2.88 12.18 -7.95
N ASN A 425 -2.02 11.19 -8.17
CA ASN A 425 -1.16 11.10 -9.36
C ASN A 425 -0.16 12.27 -9.48
N LEU A 426 0.32 12.78 -8.34
CA LEU A 426 1.31 13.84 -8.25
C LEU A 426 2.53 13.37 -7.45
N PRO A 427 3.73 13.85 -7.79
CA PRO A 427 4.93 13.51 -7.03
C PRO A 427 4.89 14.16 -5.64
N GLN A 428 5.50 13.53 -4.63
CA GLN A 428 5.63 14.11 -3.29
C GLN A 428 6.32 15.46 -3.34
N ASN A 429 7.42 15.56 -4.09
CA ASN A 429 8.00 16.84 -4.45
C ASN A 429 7.32 17.39 -5.72
N LEU A 430 6.32 18.24 -5.53
CA LEU A 430 5.51 18.80 -6.61
C LEU A 430 6.31 19.45 -7.74
N LYS A 431 7.57 19.87 -7.48
CA LYS A 431 8.45 20.43 -8.53
C LYS A 431 8.78 19.43 -9.63
N PHE A 432 8.75 18.12 -9.35
CA PHE A 432 8.93 17.10 -10.39
C PHE A 432 7.78 17.05 -11.40
N ASP A 433 6.61 17.63 -11.07
CA ASP A 433 5.50 17.74 -12.03
C ASP A 433 5.82 18.66 -13.23
N ALA A 434 6.82 19.52 -13.09
CA ALA A 434 7.33 20.41 -14.16
C ALA A 434 8.40 19.74 -15.04
N VAL A 435 8.77 18.48 -14.79
CA VAL A 435 9.71 17.76 -15.63
C VAL A 435 9.07 17.43 -16.97
N GLU A 436 9.78 17.74 -18.05
CA GLU A 436 9.38 17.38 -19.41
C GLU A 436 9.85 15.95 -19.72
N TRP A 437 8.92 15.06 -19.98
CA TRP A 437 9.17 13.66 -20.33
C TRP A 437 9.26 13.48 -21.84
N GLU A 438 9.94 12.42 -22.26
CA GLU A 438 9.99 12.00 -23.68
C GLU A 438 8.75 11.18 -24.04
N ASP A 439 8.52 11.05 -25.36
CA ASP A 439 7.48 10.18 -25.93
C ASP A 439 8.15 9.09 -26.79
N ASP A 440 8.81 8.14 -26.11
CA ASP A 440 9.46 6.98 -26.76
C ASP A 440 8.58 5.75 -26.62
N GLN A 441 7.64 5.59 -27.54
CA GLN A 441 6.74 4.44 -27.54
C GLN A 441 7.48 3.10 -27.78
N ALA A 442 8.54 3.09 -28.58
CA ALA A 442 9.34 1.89 -28.81
C ALA A 442 10.14 1.49 -27.54
N GLY A 443 10.66 2.47 -26.82
CA GLY A 443 11.30 2.24 -25.51
C GLY A 443 10.31 1.72 -24.47
N TRP A 444 9.08 2.28 -24.43
CA TRP A 444 8.00 1.81 -23.58
C TRP A 444 7.66 0.34 -23.83
N GLU A 445 7.46 -0.05 -25.10
CA GLU A 445 7.13 -1.42 -25.49
C GLU A 445 8.26 -2.39 -25.10
N LYS A 446 9.50 -2.05 -25.38
CA LYS A 446 10.66 -2.86 -24.97
C LYS A 446 10.77 -3.00 -23.47
N TRP A 447 10.42 -1.95 -22.73
CA TRP A 447 10.48 -1.97 -21.27
C TRP A 447 9.45 -2.96 -20.70
N TYR A 448 8.17 -2.84 -21.04
CA TYR A 448 7.16 -3.72 -20.46
C TYR A 448 7.24 -5.15 -21.00
N GLU A 449 7.81 -5.35 -22.19
CA GLU A 449 8.07 -6.70 -22.73
C GLU A 449 9.33 -7.35 -22.13
N GLY A 450 10.20 -6.60 -21.45
CA GLY A 450 11.52 -7.09 -20.99
C GLY A 450 12.45 -7.39 -22.16
N LYS A 451 12.56 -6.44 -23.09
CA LYS A 451 13.38 -6.50 -24.32
C LYS A 451 14.21 -5.23 -24.52
N THR A 452 14.61 -4.58 -23.45
CA THR A 452 15.39 -3.34 -23.50
C THR A 452 16.82 -3.54 -23.97
N GLY A 453 17.33 -4.76 -23.90
CA GLY A 453 18.72 -5.11 -24.11
C GLY A 453 19.61 -4.91 -22.87
N GLU A 454 18.99 -4.56 -21.73
CA GLU A 454 19.63 -4.48 -20.41
C GLU A 454 19.20 -5.71 -19.58
N PRO A 455 20.03 -6.76 -19.45
CA PRO A 455 19.62 -8.05 -18.91
C PRO A 455 18.98 -8.00 -17.52
N PHE A 456 19.46 -7.11 -16.63
CA PHE A 456 18.92 -6.98 -15.28
C PHE A 456 17.54 -6.30 -15.27
N VAL A 457 17.29 -5.35 -16.15
CA VAL A 457 15.97 -4.72 -16.33
C VAL A 457 15.00 -5.73 -16.93
N ASP A 458 15.42 -6.39 -18.01
CA ASP A 458 14.60 -7.37 -18.74
C ASP A 458 14.19 -8.55 -17.86
N SER A 459 15.13 -9.06 -17.04
CA SER A 459 14.83 -10.14 -16.09
C SER A 459 13.77 -9.75 -15.06
N GLY A 460 13.79 -8.52 -14.58
CA GLY A 460 12.76 -8.00 -13.66
C GLY A 460 11.38 -7.93 -14.30
N MET A 461 11.28 -7.39 -15.51
CA MET A 461 10.01 -7.26 -16.22
C MET A 461 9.44 -8.63 -16.61
N ARG A 462 10.29 -9.60 -16.97
CA ARG A 462 9.85 -10.96 -17.28
C ARG A 462 9.40 -11.74 -16.02
N GLN A 463 10.06 -11.53 -14.87
CA GLN A 463 9.53 -12.05 -13.60
C GLN A 463 8.16 -11.47 -13.29
N LEU A 464 7.98 -10.15 -13.43
CA LEU A 464 6.70 -9.49 -13.20
C LEU A 464 5.57 -10.14 -14.00
N LYS A 465 5.79 -10.35 -15.29
CA LYS A 465 4.82 -10.99 -16.17
C LYS A 465 4.53 -12.45 -15.80
N ALA A 466 5.55 -13.19 -15.38
CA ALA A 466 5.41 -14.61 -15.05
C ALA A 466 4.82 -14.88 -13.67
N GLU A 467 5.12 -14.07 -12.65
CA GLU A 467 4.76 -14.33 -11.25
C GLU A 467 3.74 -13.31 -10.70
N ALA A 468 3.32 -12.30 -11.49
CA ALA A 468 2.60 -11.11 -11.03
C ALA A 468 3.32 -10.43 -9.84
N TYR A 469 4.64 -10.58 -9.78
CA TYR A 469 5.50 -10.13 -8.69
C TYR A 469 6.89 -9.81 -9.21
N MET A 470 7.54 -8.85 -8.58
CA MET A 470 8.94 -8.52 -8.86
C MET A 470 9.68 -8.33 -7.54
N HIS A 471 10.90 -8.88 -7.45
CA HIS A 471 11.77 -8.65 -6.30
C HIS A 471 12.09 -7.16 -6.14
N ASN A 472 12.09 -6.63 -4.90
CA ASN A 472 12.26 -5.19 -4.64
C ASN A 472 13.48 -4.57 -5.32
N ARG A 473 14.61 -5.26 -5.35
CA ARG A 473 15.83 -4.75 -6.02
C ARG A 473 15.62 -4.49 -7.51
N LEU A 474 14.81 -5.32 -8.16
CA LEU A 474 14.47 -5.13 -9.57
C LEU A 474 13.49 -3.98 -9.76
N ARG A 475 12.49 -3.82 -8.86
CA ARG A 475 11.54 -2.67 -8.92
C ARG A 475 12.29 -1.35 -8.98
N MET A 476 13.33 -1.18 -8.14
CA MET A 476 14.18 0.02 -8.13
C MET A 476 14.94 0.20 -9.45
N ASN A 477 15.43 -0.88 -10.06
CA ASN A 477 16.21 -0.80 -11.29
C ASN A 477 15.33 -0.53 -12.52
N VAL A 478 14.20 -1.21 -12.65
CA VAL A 478 13.30 -1.05 -13.79
C VAL A 478 12.61 0.32 -13.77
N SER A 479 12.27 0.85 -12.57
CA SER A 479 11.72 2.20 -12.44
C SER A 479 12.76 3.26 -12.80
N SER A 480 13.97 3.19 -12.24
CA SER A 480 15.06 4.08 -12.60
C SER A 480 15.38 4.05 -14.10
N TYR A 481 15.36 2.87 -14.73
CA TYR A 481 15.56 2.77 -16.18
C TYR A 481 14.45 3.49 -16.96
N LEU A 482 13.19 3.30 -16.56
CA LEU A 482 12.06 3.96 -17.22
C LEU A 482 12.16 5.49 -17.15
N TYR A 483 12.18 6.07 -15.94
CA TYR A 483 12.08 7.51 -15.81
C TYR A 483 13.41 8.27 -15.97
N CYS A 484 14.56 7.59 -15.84
CA CYS A 484 15.87 8.21 -16.07
C CYS A 484 16.41 7.90 -17.47
N ASN A 485 16.53 6.61 -17.85
CA ASN A 485 17.21 6.26 -19.10
C ASN A 485 16.29 6.44 -20.31
N LEU A 486 15.04 5.99 -20.24
CA LEU A 486 14.06 6.27 -21.30
C LEU A 486 13.48 7.68 -21.18
N LEU A 487 13.56 8.31 -20.00
CA LEU A 487 12.99 9.62 -19.68
C LEU A 487 11.47 9.65 -19.94
N LEU A 488 10.80 8.50 -19.74
CA LEU A 488 9.34 8.38 -19.82
C LEU A 488 8.70 8.78 -18.49
N ASP A 489 7.48 9.32 -18.55
CA ASP A 489 6.75 9.70 -17.34
C ASP A 489 6.62 8.50 -16.40
N TYR A 490 7.10 8.65 -15.17
CA TYR A 490 7.09 7.61 -14.15
C TYR A 490 5.69 7.07 -13.86
N ARG A 491 4.63 7.89 -14.05
CA ARG A 491 3.23 7.51 -13.83
C ARG A 491 2.78 6.38 -14.75
N ARG A 492 3.36 6.28 -15.95
CA ARG A 492 3.10 5.14 -16.86
C ARG A 492 3.59 3.83 -16.24
N GLY A 493 4.78 3.82 -15.65
CA GLY A 493 5.33 2.65 -14.95
C GLY A 493 4.59 2.34 -13.65
N GLU A 494 4.24 3.38 -12.89
CA GLU A 494 3.41 3.25 -11.68
C GLU A 494 2.07 2.58 -11.99
N ARG A 495 1.37 3.03 -13.04
CA ARG A 495 0.12 2.46 -13.51
C ARG A 495 0.29 1.03 -14.01
N TYR A 496 1.35 0.75 -14.78
CA TYR A 496 1.65 -0.61 -15.25
C TYR A 496 1.89 -1.57 -14.08
N PHE A 497 2.55 -1.13 -13.02
CA PHE A 497 2.71 -1.92 -11.81
C PHE A 497 1.38 -2.19 -11.12
N ALA A 498 0.51 -1.21 -11.03
CA ALA A 498 -0.83 -1.39 -10.48
C ALA A 498 -1.64 -2.44 -11.26
N GLU A 499 -1.50 -2.46 -12.58
CA GLU A 499 -2.22 -3.35 -13.48
C GLU A 499 -1.59 -4.74 -13.63
N THR A 500 -0.41 -4.97 -13.01
CA THR A 500 0.32 -6.24 -13.19
C THR A 500 0.64 -6.94 -11.87
N LEU A 501 0.89 -6.19 -10.78
CA LEU A 501 1.31 -6.75 -9.49
C LEU A 501 0.14 -7.35 -8.71
N ILE A 502 0.36 -8.53 -8.12
CA ILE A 502 -0.56 -9.13 -7.13
C ILE A 502 -0.51 -8.39 -5.79
N ASP A 503 0.67 -7.86 -5.44
CA ASP A 503 0.92 -7.19 -4.17
C ASP A 503 0.82 -5.66 -4.26
N TRP A 504 0.13 -5.16 -5.29
CA TRP A 504 -0.06 -3.72 -5.44
C TRP A 504 -0.74 -3.09 -4.24
N ASP A 505 -0.21 -1.97 -3.82
CA ASP A 505 -0.69 -1.12 -2.75
C ASP A 505 -0.37 0.32 -3.11
N LEU A 506 -1.35 1.23 -3.11
CA LEU A 506 -1.16 2.58 -3.63
C LEU A 506 -0.07 3.33 -2.87
N SER A 507 -0.09 3.32 -1.53
CA SER A 507 0.91 4.02 -0.72
C SER A 507 2.34 3.56 -1.01
N ASN A 508 2.56 2.25 -1.10
CA ASN A 508 3.88 1.70 -1.42
C ASN A 508 4.29 1.96 -2.87
N ASN A 509 3.33 1.91 -3.80
CA ASN A 509 3.61 2.07 -5.23
C ASN A 509 3.99 3.51 -5.56
N THR A 510 3.19 4.49 -5.13
CA THR A 510 3.47 5.91 -5.37
C THR A 510 4.81 6.35 -4.77
N GLN A 511 5.08 5.96 -3.52
CA GLN A 511 6.35 6.29 -2.86
C GLN A 511 7.55 5.55 -3.49
N GLY A 512 7.33 4.33 -4.00
CA GLY A 512 8.35 3.56 -4.72
C GLY A 512 8.69 4.13 -6.11
N TRP A 513 7.73 4.81 -6.74
CA TRP A 513 7.88 5.46 -8.05
C TRP A 513 8.28 6.93 -7.98
N GLU A 514 8.41 7.50 -6.78
CA GLU A 514 8.80 8.91 -6.60
C GLU A 514 10.10 9.21 -7.37
N PRO A 515 10.10 10.16 -8.32
CA PRO A 515 11.28 10.49 -9.09
C PRO A 515 12.41 11.02 -8.21
N SER A 516 13.63 10.57 -8.49
CA SER A 516 14.82 11.00 -7.77
C SER A 516 16.00 11.22 -8.69
N TYR A 517 17.04 11.89 -8.19
CA TYR A 517 18.30 12.06 -8.92
C TYR A 517 19.17 10.79 -8.98
N THR A 518 18.71 9.68 -8.37
CA THR A 518 19.45 8.43 -8.36
C THR A 518 19.26 7.67 -9.66
N VAL A 519 20.27 7.68 -10.52
CA VAL A 519 20.28 6.93 -11.79
C VAL A 519 21.11 5.67 -11.61
N PHE A 520 20.45 4.52 -11.55
CA PHE A 520 21.15 3.23 -11.43
C PHE A 520 21.80 2.83 -12.75
N ASN A 521 23.02 2.29 -12.66
CA ASN A 521 23.64 1.61 -13.80
C ASN A 521 23.20 0.14 -13.78
N PRO A 522 22.43 -0.34 -14.79
CA PRO A 522 21.89 -1.71 -14.78
C PRO A 522 22.97 -2.78 -14.67
N VAL A 523 24.11 -2.61 -15.36
CA VAL A 523 25.22 -3.58 -15.33
C VAL A 523 25.86 -3.66 -13.95
N SER A 524 26.20 -2.49 -13.35
CA SER A 524 26.78 -2.47 -11.99
C SER A 524 25.81 -3.00 -10.93
N GLN A 525 24.51 -2.73 -11.10
CA GLN A 525 23.48 -3.28 -10.20
C GLN A 525 23.34 -4.77 -10.34
N ALA A 526 23.42 -5.32 -11.55
CA ALA A 526 23.44 -6.74 -11.80
C ALA A 526 24.65 -7.42 -11.15
N GLU A 527 25.85 -6.92 -11.42
CA GLU A 527 27.10 -7.46 -10.85
C GLU A 527 27.11 -7.47 -9.32
N LYS A 528 26.48 -6.46 -8.70
CA LYS A 528 26.39 -6.34 -7.23
C LYS A 528 25.33 -7.27 -6.63
N ASN A 529 24.17 -7.41 -7.25
CA ASN A 529 22.99 -8.03 -6.63
C ASN A 529 22.67 -9.43 -7.18
N ASP A 530 23.23 -9.81 -8.33
CA ASP A 530 23.13 -11.14 -8.94
C ASP A 530 24.54 -11.55 -9.40
N PRO A 531 25.53 -11.67 -8.48
CA PRO A 531 26.95 -11.76 -8.83
C PRO A 531 27.29 -12.93 -9.73
N ASP A 532 26.52 -14.02 -9.63
CA ASP A 532 26.70 -15.21 -10.46
C ASP A 532 25.88 -15.16 -11.76
N GLY A 533 24.95 -14.22 -11.89
CA GLY A 533 24.07 -14.06 -13.06
C GLY A 533 22.93 -15.08 -13.13
N ASP A 534 22.62 -15.75 -12.04
CA ASP A 534 21.65 -16.85 -12.01
C ASP A 534 20.21 -16.33 -12.17
N TYR A 535 19.93 -15.16 -11.60
CA TYR A 535 18.62 -14.53 -11.78
C TYR A 535 18.40 -14.10 -13.23
N ILE A 536 19.41 -13.50 -13.85
CA ILE A 536 19.34 -13.12 -15.27
C ILE A 536 19.13 -14.38 -16.13
N ARG A 537 19.92 -15.44 -15.94
CA ARG A 537 19.79 -16.69 -16.72
C ARG A 537 18.43 -17.35 -16.56
N LYS A 538 17.85 -17.26 -15.36
CA LYS A 538 16.51 -17.79 -15.09
C LYS A 538 15.42 -17.06 -15.90
N TRP A 539 15.49 -15.73 -15.99
CA TRP A 539 14.43 -14.93 -16.57
C TRP A 539 14.67 -14.46 -18.00
N VAL A 540 15.91 -14.59 -18.48
CA VAL A 540 16.30 -14.28 -19.85
C VAL A 540 16.88 -15.54 -20.49
N PRO A 541 16.01 -16.46 -21.00
CA PRO A 541 16.45 -17.76 -21.54
C PRO A 541 17.48 -17.66 -22.65
N GLU A 542 17.48 -16.58 -23.42
CA GLU A 542 18.47 -16.28 -24.46
C GLU A 542 19.90 -16.22 -23.90
N LEU A 543 20.03 -15.88 -22.62
CA LEU A 543 21.33 -15.74 -21.95
C LEU A 543 21.71 -16.94 -21.05
N LYS A 544 20.92 -18.02 -21.04
CA LYS A 544 21.10 -19.18 -20.14
C LYS A 544 22.50 -19.81 -20.20
N ASP A 545 23.09 -19.82 -21.38
CA ASP A 545 24.39 -20.47 -21.64
C ASP A 545 25.56 -19.46 -21.63
N VAL A 546 25.29 -18.16 -21.45
CA VAL A 546 26.33 -17.12 -21.39
C VAL A 546 27.06 -17.21 -20.06
N LYS A 547 28.38 -17.43 -20.14
CA LYS A 547 29.24 -17.64 -18.97
C LYS A 547 29.85 -16.35 -18.44
N GLY A 548 30.15 -16.36 -17.15
CA GLY A 548 30.87 -15.30 -16.47
C GLY A 548 30.18 -13.93 -16.59
N LYS A 549 30.95 -12.86 -16.52
CA LYS A 549 30.47 -11.49 -16.52
C LYS A 549 29.84 -11.02 -17.83
N ALA A 550 29.96 -11.79 -18.91
CA ALA A 550 29.35 -11.44 -20.19
C ALA A 550 27.81 -11.42 -20.09
N VAL A 551 27.20 -12.20 -19.17
CA VAL A 551 25.76 -12.23 -18.94
C VAL A 551 25.18 -10.88 -18.53
N PHE A 552 25.96 -10.01 -17.88
CA PHE A 552 25.52 -8.69 -17.40
C PHE A 552 25.45 -7.62 -18.50
N ALA A 553 26.29 -7.77 -19.55
CA ALA A 553 26.37 -6.83 -20.68
C ALA A 553 26.78 -7.58 -21.95
N PRO A 554 25.96 -8.50 -22.48
CA PRO A 554 26.34 -9.40 -23.56
C PRO A 554 26.71 -8.64 -24.85
N TYR A 555 26.01 -7.57 -25.17
CA TYR A 555 26.30 -6.74 -26.34
C TYR A 555 27.71 -6.11 -26.30
N ALA A 556 28.15 -5.69 -25.11
CA ALA A 556 29.47 -5.04 -24.96
C ALA A 556 30.64 -6.01 -24.71
N ARG A 557 30.35 -7.26 -24.25
CA ARG A 557 31.36 -8.18 -23.73
C ARG A 557 31.56 -9.45 -24.57
N LEU A 558 30.67 -9.73 -25.50
CA LEU A 558 30.80 -10.80 -26.46
C LEU A 558 31.26 -10.27 -27.82
N SER A 559 31.87 -11.14 -28.63
CA SER A 559 32.09 -10.81 -30.03
C SER A 559 30.75 -10.65 -30.75
N LYS A 560 30.74 -9.87 -31.83
CA LYS A 560 29.50 -9.66 -32.63
C LYS A 560 28.88 -11.01 -33.06
N SER A 561 29.69 -11.98 -33.48
CA SER A 561 29.23 -13.29 -33.92
C SER A 561 28.60 -14.12 -32.78
N GLU A 562 29.13 -14.03 -31.55
CA GLU A 562 28.57 -14.69 -30.39
C GLU A 562 27.26 -14.01 -29.95
N PHE A 563 27.23 -12.69 -29.93
CA PHE A 563 26.03 -11.93 -29.55
C PHE A 563 24.89 -12.16 -30.54
N ASP A 564 25.15 -12.11 -31.85
CA ASP A 564 24.12 -12.28 -32.88
C ASP A 564 23.44 -13.67 -32.81
N LYS A 565 24.13 -14.70 -32.31
CA LYS A 565 23.57 -16.04 -32.10
C LYS A 565 22.63 -16.17 -30.93
N LEU A 566 22.65 -15.22 -29.98
CA LEU A 566 21.79 -15.27 -28.78
C LEU A 566 20.33 -14.95 -29.10
N GLY A 567 20.07 -14.19 -30.16
CA GLY A 567 18.71 -13.66 -30.43
C GLY A 567 18.25 -12.63 -29.39
N TYR A 568 19.18 -12.15 -28.55
CA TYR A 568 18.89 -11.15 -27.53
C TYR A 568 19.02 -9.73 -28.11
N PRO A 569 18.14 -8.78 -27.74
CA PRO A 569 18.19 -7.43 -28.33
C PRO A 569 19.40 -6.63 -27.87
N LYS A 570 19.87 -5.73 -28.73
CA LYS A 570 20.85 -4.69 -28.36
C LYS A 570 20.25 -3.71 -27.37
N PRO A 571 21.07 -3.07 -26.50
CA PRO A 571 20.61 -1.97 -25.65
C PRO A 571 19.85 -0.91 -26.46
N HIS A 572 18.66 -0.54 -26.00
CA HIS A 572 17.81 0.45 -26.66
C HIS A 572 18.41 1.86 -26.59
N VAL A 573 19.09 2.18 -25.49
CA VAL A 573 19.73 3.48 -25.25
C VAL A 573 21.15 3.29 -24.67
N ASP A 574 22.01 4.28 -24.87
CA ASP A 574 23.30 4.37 -24.14
C ASP A 574 23.07 4.92 -22.72
N TRP A 575 23.53 4.18 -21.72
CA TRP A 575 23.33 4.53 -20.31
C TRP A 575 24.02 5.85 -19.91
N LYS A 576 25.23 6.13 -20.43
CA LYS A 576 25.99 7.34 -20.05
C LYS A 576 25.33 8.60 -20.59
N GLU A 577 24.93 8.55 -21.86
CA GLU A 577 24.26 9.66 -22.53
C GLU A 577 22.91 9.97 -21.88
N THR A 578 22.11 8.92 -21.66
CA THR A 578 20.78 9.08 -21.09
C THR A 578 20.80 9.51 -19.64
N LYS A 579 21.78 9.06 -18.83
CA LYS A 579 22.00 9.59 -17.48
C LYS A 579 22.27 11.10 -17.48
N ALA A 580 23.16 11.58 -18.35
CA ALA A 580 23.46 13.00 -18.44
C ALA A 580 22.21 13.82 -18.85
N ARG A 581 21.46 13.32 -19.85
CA ARG A 581 20.20 13.90 -20.30
C ARG A 581 19.17 14.00 -19.18
N ALA A 582 18.95 12.92 -18.43
CA ALA A 582 17.97 12.88 -17.33
C ALA A 582 18.31 13.90 -16.24
N LEU A 583 19.56 13.94 -15.78
CA LEU A 583 19.99 14.88 -14.74
C LEU A 583 19.85 16.35 -15.17
N ASP A 584 20.14 16.67 -16.43
CA ASP A 584 19.92 18.01 -16.97
C ASP A 584 18.42 18.35 -17.04
N ARG A 585 17.58 17.40 -17.53
CA ARG A 585 16.14 17.59 -17.65
C ARG A 585 15.49 17.80 -16.26
N PHE A 586 15.87 17.02 -15.26
CA PHE A 586 15.38 17.19 -13.88
C PHE A 586 15.79 18.54 -13.30
N LYS A 587 17.05 18.94 -13.43
CA LYS A 587 17.51 20.26 -12.97
C LYS A 587 16.72 21.40 -13.62
N ARG A 588 16.46 21.32 -14.92
CA ARG A 588 15.65 22.33 -15.63
C ARG A 588 14.22 22.34 -15.15
N GLY A 589 13.56 21.17 -15.06
CA GLY A 589 12.20 21.06 -14.58
C GLY A 589 12.03 21.65 -13.18
N LEU A 590 12.87 21.24 -12.22
CA LEU A 590 12.78 21.73 -10.83
C LEU A 590 13.08 23.23 -10.70
N ARG A 591 13.95 23.79 -11.56
CA ARG A 591 14.23 25.25 -11.58
C ARG A 591 13.07 26.05 -12.15
N ASN A 592 12.40 25.52 -13.16
CA ASN A 592 11.32 26.19 -13.87
C ASN A 592 9.93 25.92 -13.24
N ALA A 593 9.87 25.13 -12.17
CA ALA A 593 8.63 24.88 -11.46
C ALA A 593 8.15 26.16 -10.77
N ASP A 594 7.00 26.65 -11.19
CA ASP A 594 6.28 27.77 -10.59
C ASP A 594 5.33 27.25 -9.49
N ILE A 595 5.90 27.01 -8.27
CA ILE A 595 5.19 26.41 -7.13
C ILE A 595 5.47 27.23 -5.85
#